data_6439522b28dda089bdf1c80605a39724
#
_entry.id   6439522b28dda089bdf1c80605a39724
#
_cell.length_a   1.000
_cell.length_b   1.000
_cell.length_c   1.000
_cell.angle_alpha   90.00
_cell.angle_beta   90.00
_cell.angle_gamma   90.00
#
_symmetry.space_group_name_H-M   'P 1'
#
loop_
_entity.id
_entity.type
_entity.pdbx_description
1 polymer ?
#
loop_
_entity_poly.entity_id
_entity_poly.type
_entity_poly.pdbx_seq_one_letter_code
_entity_poly.pdbx_strand_id
1 'polypeptide(L)'
;EGLHIGCNKKETEKIFQRINEIPFDSNRKMMTTIHRIGSKYRIICKGAPDVLLDKCTKEVLEIGDSQDIKVKTLDKLKIKNENEQMAHKALRVIAVAFKDVTELPSKIDSSTIENNLTFVGLIGMIDPPREGVKEAVKTCKTAGIKTVMITGDHLETAKAIAKDLGILNNGEKAITGQELDKMTQEQLEKNIKEYSVFARVTPEHKVRIVKAWQRNGAVVAMTGDGVNDSPALKNANIGIAMGKNGTDVAKNAADIILTDDNFVTIVEAVKQGRNIYDNIKKAVHFLLSTNIGEIVTIFVGLILGLKSPLLAIQLLWINLVTDSLPAIALGLEKPEKDIMQRKP
;
A
#
# COMPACT_ATOMS: atom_id res chain seq x y z
N GLU A 1 9.53 15.78 -15.84
CA GLU A 1 8.84 16.28 -17.07
C GLU A 1 9.28 17.69 -17.43
N GLY A 2 9.29 18.68 -16.51
CA GLY A 2 9.72 20.06 -16.83
C GLY A 2 11.09 20.15 -17.50
N LEU A 3 12.05 19.32 -17.14
CA LEU A 3 13.36 19.26 -17.78
C LEU A 3 13.29 18.74 -19.22
N HIS A 4 12.38 17.83 -19.55
CA HIS A 4 12.20 17.31 -20.91
C HIS A 4 11.62 18.35 -21.89
N ILE A 5 10.94 19.37 -21.39
CA ILE A 5 10.42 20.49 -22.19
C ILE A 5 11.29 21.76 -22.06
N GLY A 6 12.52 21.63 -21.56
CA GLY A 6 13.48 22.72 -21.45
C GLY A 6 13.28 23.70 -20.27
N CYS A 7 12.36 23.40 -19.35
CA CYS A 7 12.11 24.23 -18.16
C CYS A 7 12.96 23.75 -16.97
N ASN A 8 14.08 24.41 -16.72
CA ASN A 8 14.90 24.15 -15.54
C ASN A 8 14.39 24.99 -14.35
N LYS A 9 13.95 24.32 -13.28
CA LYS A 9 13.43 24.98 -12.07
C LYS A 9 14.38 26.03 -11.51
N LYS A 10 15.67 25.72 -11.39
CA LYS A 10 16.67 26.63 -10.80
C LYS A 10 16.87 27.90 -11.64
N GLU A 11 16.79 27.80 -12.96
CA GLU A 11 16.90 28.94 -13.86
C GLU A 11 15.62 29.77 -13.85
N THR A 12 14.47 29.10 -13.89
CA THR A 12 13.16 29.75 -13.79
C THR A 12 12.99 30.52 -12.49
N GLU A 13 13.43 29.98 -11.35
CA GLU A 13 13.38 30.64 -10.05
C GLU A 13 14.30 31.87 -9.95
N LYS A 14 15.41 31.91 -10.71
CA LYS A 14 16.26 33.12 -10.81
C LYS A 14 15.58 34.26 -11.57
N ILE A 15 14.80 33.92 -12.61
CA ILE A 15 14.10 34.91 -13.45
C ILE A 15 12.81 35.37 -12.76
N PHE A 16 12.06 34.45 -12.16
CA PHE A 16 10.76 34.68 -11.53
C PHE A 16 10.88 34.44 -10.01
N GLN A 17 11.46 35.40 -9.29
CA GLN A 17 11.66 35.28 -7.86
C GLN A 17 10.33 35.14 -7.14
N ARG A 18 10.25 34.11 -6.25
CA ARG A 18 9.14 34.01 -5.30
C ARG A 18 9.31 35.07 -4.22
N ILE A 19 8.31 35.93 -4.09
CA ILE A 19 8.30 37.04 -3.11
C ILE A 19 7.59 36.63 -1.84
N ASN A 20 6.47 35.91 -1.99
CA ASN A 20 5.64 35.47 -0.86
C ASN A 20 4.90 34.18 -1.18
N GLU A 21 4.36 33.52 -0.16
CA GLU A 21 3.54 32.33 -0.33
C GLU A 21 2.47 32.23 0.74
N ILE A 22 1.36 31.59 0.40
CA ILE A 22 0.40 31.04 1.36
C ILE A 22 0.58 29.53 1.30
N PRO A 23 1.14 28.90 2.37
CA PRO A 23 1.43 27.47 2.40
C PRO A 23 0.19 26.61 2.16
N PHE A 24 0.40 25.34 1.82
CA PHE A 24 -0.68 24.39 1.69
C PHE A 24 -1.44 24.24 3.02
N ASP A 25 -2.76 24.28 2.92
CA ASP A 25 -3.66 24.02 4.05
C ASP A 25 -4.64 22.92 3.65
N SER A 26 -4.81 21.91 4.52
CA SER A 26 -5.63 20.72 4.25
C SER A 26 -7.14 21.01 4.17
N ASN A 27 -7.61 22.04 4.91
CA ASN A 27 -9.02 22.46 4.86
C ASN A 27 -9.30 23.23 3.57
N ARG A 28 -8.37 24.10 3.20
CA ARG A 28 -8.42 24.90 1.97
C ARG A 28 -8.05 24.10 0.73
N LYS A 29 -7.28 23.02 0.87
CA LYS A 29 -6.78 22.13 -0.20
C LYS A 29 -6.04 22.85 -1.33
N MET A 30 -5.41 23.96 -1.04
CA MET A 30 -4.73 24.84 -1.97
C MET A 30 -3.41 25.36 -1.40
N MET A 31 -2.51 25.77 -2.30
CA MET A 31 -1.28 26.51 -2.03
C MET A 31 -1.16 27.62 -3.05
N THR A 32 -0.66 28.79 -2.61
CA THR A 32 -0.51 29.97 -3.48
C THR A 32 0.89 30.53 -3.35
N THR A 33 1.51 30.86 -4.46
CA THR A 33 2.82 31.53 -4.52
C THR A 33 2.72 32.83 -5.30
N ILE A 34 3.50 33.84 -4.93
CA ILE A 34 3.53 35.16 -5.55
C ILE A 34 4.92 35.39 -6.12
N HIS A 35 4.98 35.70 -7.40
CA HIS A 35 6.22 35.92 -8.15
C HIS A 35 6.22 37.31 -8.79
N ARG A 36 7.39 37.93 -8.86
CA ARG A 36 7.57 39.20 -9.58
C ARG A 36 7.90 38.91 -11.05
N ILE A 37 7.15 39.53 -11.95
CA ILE A 37 7.37 39.45 -13.40
C ILE A 37 7.45 40.88 -13.96
N GLY A 38 8.67 41.36 -14.13
CA GLY A 38 8.88 42.75 -14.56
C GLY A 38 8.30 43.76 -13.57
N SER A 39 7.33 44.58 -14.03
CA SER A 39 6.58 45.56 -13.23
C SER A 39 5.32 45.01 -12.58
N LYS A 40 4.97 43.74 -12.82
CA LYS A 40 3.74 43.11 -12.34
C LYS A 40 4.05 41.96 -11.36
N TYR A 41 3.02 41.48 -10.68
CA TYR A 41 3.08 40.32 -9.83
C TYR A 41 2.16 39.24 -10.39
N ARG A 42 2.66 38.00 -10.46
CA ARG A 42 1.87 36.83 -10.80
C ARG A 42 1.59 36.00 -9.56
N ILE A 43 0.34 35.79 -9.28
CA ILE A 43 -0.17 34.95 -8.19
C ILE A 43 -0.50 33.60 -8.84
N ILE A 44 0.16 32.52 -8.41
CA ILE A 44 -0.02 31.16 -8.91
C ILE A 44 -0.64 30.33 -7.82
N CYS A 45 -1.80 29.77 -8.09
CA CYS A 45 -2.53 28.88 -7.18
C CYS A 45 -2.51 27.45 -7.73
N LYS A 46 -2.24 26.48 -6.88
CA LYS A 46 -2.38 25.05 -7.18
C LYS A 46 -3.17 24.37 -6.07
N GLY A 47 -4.01 23.41 -6.43
CA GLY A 47 -4.83 22.71 -5.46
C GLY A 47 -5.79 21.70 -6.05
N ALA A 48 -6.73 21.24 -5.22
CA ALA A 48 -7.76 20.31 -5.64
C ALA A 48 -8.65 20.94 -6.71
N PRO A 49 -8.94 20.23 -7.84
CA PRO A 49 -9.69 20.79 -8.96
C PRO A 49 -11.07 21.32 -8.58
N ASP A 50 -11.79 20.64 -7.71
CA ASP A 50 -13.11 21.04 -7.19
C ASP A 50 -13.09 22.41 -6.52
N VAL A 51 -12.09 22.66 -5.68
CA VAL A 51 -11.95 23.91 -4.94
C VAL A 51 -11.41 25.04 -5.83
N LEU A 52 -10.37 24.75 -6.64
CA LEU A 52 -9.70 25.77 -7.45
C LEU A 52 -10.62 26.30 -8.57
N LEU A 53 -11.44 25.44 -9.19
CA LEU A 53 -12.37 25.83 -10.25
C LEU A 53 -13.42 26.84 -9.75
N ASP A 54 -13.81 26.79 -8.48
CA ASP A 54 -14.77 27.76 -7.94
C ASP A 54 -14.15 29.16 -7.72
N LYS A 55 -12.83 29.25 -7.69
CA LYS A 55 -12.07 30.50 -7.62
C LYS A 55 -11.73 31.08 -9.00
N CYS A 56 -11.98 30.33 -10.09
CA CYS A 56 -11.66 30.72 -11.45
C CYS A 56 -12.85 31.29 -12.18
N THR A 57 -12.60 32.32 -13.03
CA THR A 57 -13.60 32.97 -13.88
C THR A 57 -13.27 32.83 -15.38
N LYS A 58 -12.01 32.61 -15.71
CA LYS A 58 -11.48 32.48 -17.06
C LYS A 58 -10.62 31.23 -17.18
N GLU A 59 -10.37 30.77 -18.39
CA GLU A 59 -9.40 29.74 -18.73
C GLU A 59 -8.46 30.19 -19.84
N VAL A 60 -7.24 29.67 -19.86
CA VAL A 60 -6.26 29.89 -20.91
C VAL A 60 -6.73 29.18 -22.17
N LEU A 61 -6.79 29.92 -23.29
CA LEU A 61 -7.11 29.36 -24.59
C LEU A 61 -5.84 28.96 -25.34
N GLU A 62 -4.84 29.85 -25.34
CA GLU A 62 -3.60 29.70 -26.10
C GLU A 62 -2.50 30.56 -25.45
N ILE A 63 -1.29 30.09 -25.51
CA ILE A 63 -0.08 30.84 -25.13
C ILE A 63 0.67 31.12 -26.44
N GLY A 64 0.72 32.38 -26.90
CA GLY A 64 1.45 32.79 -28.09
C GLY A 64 2.96 32.84 -27.89
N ASP A 65 3.71 32.87 -29.00
CA ASP A 65 5.21 32.90 -28.99
C ASP A 65 5.79 34.14 -28.27
N SER A 66 5.03 35.25 -28.21
CA SER A 66 5.39 36.46 -27.46
C SER A 66 4.97 36.44 -25.99
N GLN A 67 4.62 35.28 -25.44
CA GLN A 67 4.08 35.10 -24.07
C GLN A 67 2.71 35.81 -23.84
N ASP A 68 2.04 36.22 -24.90
CA ASP A 68 0.67 36.72 -24.80
C ASP A 68 -0.29 35.60 -24.52
N ILE A 69 -0.99 35.68 -23.37
CA ILE A 69 -1.92 34.67 -22.93
C ILE A 69 -3.34 35.05 -23.36
N LYS A 70 -3.89 34.34 -24.35
CA LYS A 70 -5.28 34.47 -24.72
C LYS A 70 -6.16 33.72 -23.73
N VAL A 71 -7.18 34.38 -23.23
CA VAL A 71 -8.12 33.81 -22.25
C VAL A 71 -9.54 33.82 -22.80
N LYS A 72 -10.34 32.83 -22.37
CA LYS A 72 -11.79 32.78 -22.65
C LYS A 72 -12.57 32.54 -21.34
N THR A 73 -13.89 32.60 -21.43
CA THR A 73 -14.76 32.24 -20.30
C THR A 73 -14.56 30.80 -19.91
N LEU A 74 -14.52 30.53 -18.59
CA LEU A 74 -14.28 29.22 -18.03
C LEU A 74 -15.43 28.24 -18.35
N ASP A 75 -15.09 27.09 -18.94
CA ASP A 75 -16.00 25.96 -19.13
C ASP A 75 -15.82 24.94 -18.00
N LYS A 76 -16.52 25.18 -16.89
CA LYS A 76 -16.43 24.33 -15.70
C LYS A 76 -16.87 22.87 -15.96
N LEU A 77 -17.88 22.67 -16.83
CA LEU A 77 -18.39 21.32 -17.09
C LEU A 77 -17.39 20.48 -17.85
N LYS A 78 -16.76 21.04 -18.88
CA LYS A 78 -15.71 20.37 -19.64
C LYS A 78 -14.54 19.95 -18.73
N ILE A 79 -14.06 20.87 -17.89
CA ILE A 79 -12.91 20.62 -17.02
C ILE A 79 -13.25 19.58 -15.94
N LYS A 80 -14.48 19.58 -15.41
CA LYS A 80 -14.92 18.54 -14.47
C LYS A 80 -14.93 17.16 -15.11
N ASN A 81 -15.44 17.04 -16.33
CA ASN A 81 -15.43 15.79 -17.08
C ASN A 81 -14.00 15.30 -17.37
N GLU A 82 -13.08 16.19 -17.74
CA GLU A 82 -11.66 15.85 -17.93
C GLU A 82 -11.02 15.38 -16.62
N ASN A 83 -11.31 16.04 -15.51
CA ASN A 83 -10.84 15.61 -14.18
C ASN A 83 -11.37 14.23 -13.81
N GLU A 84 -12.63 13.92 -14.07
CA GLU A 84 -13.21 12.59 -13.84
C GLU A 84 -12.54 11.53 -14.71
N GLN A 85 -12.30 11.82 -16.00
CA GLN A 85 -11.56 10.90 -16.88
C GLN A 85 -10.14 10.63 -16.40
N MET A 86 -9.44 11.64 -15.88
CA MET A 86 -8.12 11.48 -15.29
C MET A 86 -8.19 10.67 -13.99
N ALA A 87 -9.18 10.90 -13.14
CA ALA A 87 -9.41 10.14 -11.92
C ALA A 87 -9.72 8.66 -12.20
N HIS A 88 -10.50 8.35 -13.25
CA HIS A 88 -10.73 6.97 -13.71
C HIS A 88 -9.46 6.23 -14.15
N LYS A 89 -8.42 6.98 -14.55
CA LYS A 89 -7.07 6.43 -14.86
C LYS A 89 -6.17 6.36 -13.63
N ALA A 90 -6.73 6.43 -12.42
CA ALA A 90 -6.00 6.45 -11.15
C ALA A 90 -5.00 7.62 -10.99
N LEU A 91 -5.19 8.72 -11.72
CA LEU A 91 -4.35 9.89 -11.60
C LEU A 91 -4.77 10.74 -10.39
N ARG A 92 -3.80 11.12 -9.57
CA ARG A 92 -3.99 12.20 -8.60
C ARG A 92 -3.92 13.52 -9.33
N VAL A 93 -5.05 14.22 -9.44
CA VAL A 93 -5.16 15.43 -10.24
C VAL A 93 -4.97 16.68 -9.38
N ILE A 94 -4.12 17.59 -9.85
CA ILE A 94 -3.95 18.94 -9.32
C ILE A 94 -4.32 19.94 -10.41
N ALA A 95 -5.14 20.92 -10.05
CA ALA A 95 -5.43 22.06 -10.90
C ALA A 95 -4.43 23.18 -10.64
N VAL A 96 -4.14 23.97 -11.69
CA VAL A 96 -3.29 25.16 -11.64
C VAL A 96 -4.04 26.34 -12.22
N ALA A 97 -3.96 27.49 -11.54
CA ALA A 97 -4.53 28.75 -12.00
C ALA A 97 -3.61 29.91 -11.62
N PHE A 98 -3.75 31.04 -12.29
CA PHE A 98 -3.00 32.25 -11.97
C PHE A 98 -3.84 33.51 -12.14
N LYS A 99 -3.33 34.63 -11.62
CA LYS A 99 -3.74 35.97 -12.01
C LYS A 99 -2.56 36.94 -11.95
N ASP A 100 -2.56 37.93 -12.82
CA ASP A 100 -1.58 39.02 -12.82
C ASP A 100 -2.19 40.26 -12.18
N VAL A 101 -1.43 40.92 -11.31
CA VAL A 101 -1.82 42.18 -10.65
C VAL A 101 -0.67 43.17 -10.74
N THR A 102 -0.99 44.46 -10.84
CA THR A 102 0.01 45.54 -10.85
C THR A 102 0.53 45.85 -9.45
N GLU A 103 -0.33 45.71 -8.45
CA GLU A 103 -0.02 45.99 -7.05
C GLU A 103 -0.54 44.84 -6.16
N LEU A 104 0.19 44.53 -5.12
CA LEU A 104 -0.25 43.56 -4.12
C LEU A 104 -1.11 44.25 -3.06
N PRO A 105 -2.18 43.59 -2.57
CA PRO A 105 -2.96 44.14 -1.47
C PRO A 105 -2.11 44.29 -0.20
N SER A 106 -2.44 45.25 0.64
CA SER A 106 -1.73 45.51 1.91
C SER A 106 -1.72 44.30 2.85
N LYS A 107 -2.75 43.45 2.74
CA LYS A 107 -2.82 42.18 3.47
C LYS A 107 -2.88 41.01 2.47
N ILE A 108 -1.88 40.14 2.52
CA ILE A 108 -1.77 38.96 1.68
C ILE A 108 -2.37 37.78 2.43
N ASP A 109 -3.62 37.49 2.17
CA ASP A 109 -4.31 36.30 2.68
C ASP A 109 -5.12 35.60 1.58
N SER A 110 -5.63 34.40 1.87
CA SER A 110 -6.36 33.60 0.89
C SER A 110 -7.64 34.27 0.40
N SER A 111 -8.31 35.06 1.24
CA SER A 111 -9.55 35.75 0.87
C SER A 111 -9.31 36.90 -0.11
N THR A 112 -8.16 37.57 0.00
CA THR A 112 -7.81 38.74 -0.82
C THR A 112 -7.23 38.36 -2.18
N ILE A 113 -6.43 37.28 -2.26
CA ILE A 113 -5.67 36.97 -3.48
C ILE A 113 -6.20 35.76 -4.27
N GLU A 114 -6.91 34.82 -3.62
CA GLU A 114 -7.39 33.59 -4.27
C GLU A 114 -8.80 33.75 -4.86
N ASN A 115 -9.00 34.74 -5.71
CA ASN A 115 -10.26 35.00 -6.40
C ASN A 115 -10.01 35.53 -7.82
N ASN A 116 -11.01 35.39 -8.69
CA ASN A 116 -10.95 35.84 -10.10
C ASN A 116 -9.71 35.27 -10.82
N LEU A 117 -9.40 34.02 -10.60
CA LEU A 117 -8.25 33.34 -11.19
C LEU A 117 -8.53 32.94 -12.65
N THR A 118 -7.46 32.81 -13.42
CA THR A 118 -7.48 32.22 -14.76
C THR A 118 -6.97 30.79 -14.66
N PHE A 119 -7.79 29.83 -15.00
CA PHE A 119 -7.43 28.40 -15.01
C PHE A 119 -6.43 28.12 -16.12
N VAL A 120 -5.36 27.36 -15.79
CA VAL A 120 -4.30 26.97 -16.74
C VAL A 120 -4.51 25.56 -17.25
N GLY A 121 -4.75 24.61 -16.35
CA GLY A 121 -4.90 23.21 -16.72
C GLY A 121 -4.91 22.28 -15.52
N LEU A 122 -5.08 21.00 -15.84
CA LEU A 122 -5.00 19.87 -14.91
C LEU A 122 -3.66 19.15 -15.09
N ILE A 123 -3.04 18.76 -13.98
CA ILE A 123 -1.84 17.93 -13.98
C ILE A 123 -2.20 16.64 -13.25
N GLY A 124 -2.18 15.52 -13.97
CA GLY A 124 -2.35 14.19 -13.42
C GLY A 124 -1.01 13.60 -13.01
N MET A 125 -0.92 13.13 -11.79
CA MET A 125 0.22 12.39 -11.27
C MET A 125 -0.19 10.97 -10.98
N ILE A 126 0.67 10.01 -11.29
CA ILE A 126 0.50 8.62 -10.92
C ILE A 126 1.74 8.18 -10.15
N ASP A 127 1.51 7.47 -9.05
CA ASP A 127 2.55 6.71 -8.38
C ASP A 127 2.34 5.25 -8.79
N PRO A 128 3.13 4.74 -9.75
CA PRO A 128 2.90 3.41 -10.27
C PRO A 128 3.20 2.38 -9.20
N PRO A 129 2.47 1.26 -9.17
CA PRO A 129 2.83 0.13 -8.33
C PRO A 129 4.29 -0.29 -8.56
N ARG A 130 4.96 -0.72 -7.50
CA ARG A 130 6.35 -1.20 -7.62
C ARG A 130 6.41 -2.44 -8.51
N GLU A 131 7.55 -2.60 -9.18
CA GLU A 131 7.79 -3.77 -10.04
C GLU A 131 7.58 -5.09 -9.28
N GLY A 132 6.97 -6.06 -9.95
CA GLY A 132 6.72 -7.39 -9.41
C GLY A 132 5.48 -7.51 -8.50
N VAL A 133 4.85 -6.42 -8.06
CA VAL A 133 3.69 -6.49 -7.15
C VAL A 133 2.51 -7.21 -7.80
N LYS A 134 2.25 -7.01 -9.07
CA LYS A 134 1.16 -7.68 -9.80
C LYS A 134 1.35 -9.21 -9.81
N GLU A 135 2.57 -9.68 -10.08
CA GLU A 135 2.91 -11.10 -10.05
C GLU A 135 2.87 -11.66 -8.62
N ALA A 136 3.28 -10.89 -7.64
CA ALA A 136 3.20 -11.26 -6.23
C ALA A 136 1.74 -11.45 -5.78
N VAL A 137 0.83 -10.55 -6.15
CA VAL A 137 -0.62 -10.66 -5.89
C VAL A 137 -1.18 -11.91 -6.55
N LYS A 138 -0.80 -12.19 -7.81
CA LYS A 138 -1.20 -13.41 -8.51
C LYS A 138 -0.72 -14.67 -7.80
N THR A 139 0.53 -14.67 -7.31
CA THR A 139 1.10 -15.77 -6.52
C THR A 139 0.33 -15.97 -5.21
N CYS A 140 -0.01 -14.90 -4.49
CA CYS A 140 -0.86 -14.97 -3.30
C CYS A 140 -2.20 -15.64 -3.63
N LYS A 141 -2.87 -15.22 -4.70
CA LYS A 141 -4.16 -15.80 -5.12
C LYS A 141 -4.05 -17.29 -5.43
N THR A 142 -2.99 -17.72 -6.13
CA THR A 142 -2.73 -19.13 -6.42
C THR A 142 -2.49 -19.92 -5.12
N ALA A 143 -1.78 -19.33 -4.17
CA ALA A 143 -1.49 -19.90 -2.86
C ALA A 143 -2.69 -19.89 -1.89
N GLY A 144 -3.88 -19.43 -2.33
CA GLY A 144 -5.08 -19.32 -1.49
C GLY A 144 -5.06 -18.17 -0.49
N ILE A 145 -4.18 -17.18 -0.68
CA ILE A 145 -4.06 -16.00 0.18
C ILE A 145 -4.83 -14.85 -0.45
N LYS A 146 -5.82 -14.32 0.25
CA LYS A 146 -6.58 -13.15 -0.20
C LYS A 146 -5.81 -11.88 0.11
N THR A 147 -5.50 -11.11 -0.94
CA THR A 147 -4.92 -9.77 -0.80
C THR A 147 -6.05 -8.75 -0.71
N VAL A 148 -5.97 -7.83 0.25
CA VAL A 148 -6.94 -6.76 0.51
C VAL A 148 -6.22 -5.42 0.47
N MET A 149 -6.78 -4.46 -0.26
CA MET A 149 -6.25 -3.10 -0.32
C MET A 149 -6.97 -2.21 0.68
N ILE A 150 -6.21 -1.54 1.53
CA ILE A 150 -6.70 -0.59 2.53
C ILE A 150 -5.95 0.73 2.32
N THR A 151 -6.66 1.80 1.96
CA THR A 151 -6.03 3.09 1.60
C THR A 151 -6.80 4.30 2.10
N GLY A 152 -6.09 5.42 2.27
CA GLY A 152 -6.68 6.74 2.48
C GLY A 152 -7.16 7.43 1.19
N ASP A 153 -6.84 6.87 0.02
CA ASP A 153 -7.16 7.43 -1.28
C ASP A 153 -8.66 7.40 -1.61
N HIS A 154 -9.03 8.12 -2.68
CA HIS A 154 -10.38 8.12 -3.20
C HIS A 154 -10.78 6.74 -3.74
N LEU A 155 -12.07 6.38 -3.60
CA LEU A 155 -12.59 5.06 -3.96
C LEU A 155 -12.29 4.66 -5.41
N GLU A 156 -12.51 5.56 -6.35
CA GLU A 156 -12.31 5.25 -7.78
C GLU A 156 -10.83 5.06 -8.12
N THR A 157 -9.93 5.82 -7.51
CA THR A 157 -8.48 5.62 -7.62
C THR A 157 -8.07 4.26 -7.05
N ALA A 158 -8.56 3.92 -5.86
CA ALA A 158 -8.27 2.64 -5.22
C ALA A 158 -8.81 1.46 -6.04
N LYS A 159 -10.02 1.57 -6.60
CA LYS A 159 -10.59 0.56 -7.51
C LYS A 159 -9.75 0.36 -8.77
N ALA A 160 -9.29 1.46 -9.40
CA ALA A 160 -8.49 1.39 -10.62
C ALA A 160 -7.16 0.68 -10.38
N ILE A 161 -6.44 1.04 -9.30
CA ILE A 161 -5.19 0.40 -8.90
C ILE A 161 -5.42 -1.07 -8.53
N ALA A 162 -6.47 -1.36 -7.75
CA ALA A 162 -6.77 -2.72 -7.32
C ALA A 162 -7.16 -3.65 -8.48
N LYS A 163 -7.85 -3.12 -9.50
CA LYS A 163 -8.15 -3.86 -10.74
C LYS A 163 -6.90 -4.15 -11.53
N ASP A 164 -6.01 -3.16 -11.72
CA ASP A 164 -4.76 -3.35 -12.44
C ASP A 164 -3.86 -4.39 -11.77
N LEU A 165 -3.79 -4.38 -10.44
CA LEU A 165 -3.02 -5.35 -9.65
C LEU A 165 -3.70 -6.74 -9.54
N GLY A 166 -4.96 -6.89 -9.94
CA GLY A 166 -5.72 -8.13 -9.80
C GLY A 166 -6.20 -8.41 -8.36
N ILE A 167 -6.22 -7.39 -7.49
CA ILE A 167 -6.78 -7.46 -6.13
C ILE A 167 -8.31 -7.41 -6.19
N LEU A 168 -8.88 -6.53 -7.02
CA LEU A 168 -10.32 -6.40 -7.22
C LEU A 168 -10.75 -7.14 -8.48
N ASN A 169 -11.45 -8.26 -8.31
CA ASN A 169 -11.95 -9.09 -9.40
C ASN A 169 -13.46 -8.92 -9.60
N ASN A 170 -14.02 -9.51 -10.68
CA ASN A 170 -15.46 -9.53 -10.91
C ASN A 170 -16.19 -10.22 -9.76
N GLY A 171 -17.22 -9.55 -9.22
CA GLY A 171 -18.01 -10.03 -8.08
C GLY A 171 -17.50 -9.59 -6.71
N GLU A 172 -16.29 -9.02 -6.61
CA GLU A 172 -15.77 -8.45 -5.38
C GLU A 172 -16.16 -6.96 -5.26
N LYS A 173 -16.28 -6.49 -4.03
CA LYS A 173 -16.76 -5.14 -3.72
C LYS A 173 -15.63 -4.24 -3.20
N ALA A 174 -15.82 -2.96 -3.41
CA ALA A 174 -15.04 -1.89 -2.79
C ALA A 174 -15.96 -1.04 -1.93
N ILE A 175 -15.48 -0.60 -0.77
CA ILE A 175 -16.27 0.16 0.22
C ILE A 175 -15.48 1.36 0.73
N THR A 176 -16.18 2.44 1.08
CA THR A 176 -15.59 3.63 1.71
C THR A 176 -15.66 3.55 3.23
N GLY A 177 -14.80 4.32 3.92
CA GLY A 177 -14.88 4.48 5.37
C GLY A 177 -16.24 4.97 5.86
N GLN A 178 -16.90 5.90 5.12
CA GLN A 178 -18.24 6.39 5.46
C GLN A 178 -19.34 5.31 5.37
N GLU A 179 -19.23 4.40 4.43
CA GLU A 179 -20.13 3.25 4.34
C GLU A 179 -19.84 2.24 5.45
N LEU A 180 -18.54 2.07 5.79
CA LEU A 180 -18.12 1.20 6.88
C LEU A 180 -18.59 1.72 8.25
N ASP A 181 -18.67 3.04 8.45
CA ASP A 181 -19.24 3.66 9.66
C ASP A 181 -20.71 3.31 9.88
N LYS A 182 -21.46 3.10 8.80
CA LYS A 182 -22.87 2.71 8.86
C LYS A 182 -23.09 1.22 9.18
N MET A 183 -22.02 0.42 9.11
CA MET A 183 -22.10 -1.02 9.41
C MET A 183 -21.71 -1.30 10.85
N THR A 184 -22.49 -2.17 11.51
CA THR A 184 -22.07 -2.75 12.78
C THR A 184 -20.88 -3.70 12.57
N GLN A 185 -20.16 -4.03 13.64
CA GLN A 185 -19.04 -4.97 13.55
C GLN A 185 -19.48 -6.35 13.07
N GLU A 186 -20.64 -6.82 13.52
CA GLU A 186 -21.22 -8.11 13.12
C GLU A 186 -21.59 -8.14 11.63
N GLN A 187 -22.16 -7.04 11.11
CA GLN A 187 -22.46 -6.90 9.68
C GLN A 187 -21.19 -6.94 8.84
N LEU A 188 -20.13 -6.26 9.30
CA LEU A 188 -18.83 -6.31 8.63
C LEU A 188 -18.26 -7.73 8.62
N GLU A 189 -18.27 -8.41 9.75
CA GLU A 189 -17.76 -9.78 9.88
C GLU A 189 -18.47 -10.76 8.95
N LYS A 190 -19.80 -10.65 8.83
CA LYS A 190 -20.61 -11.48 7.95
C LYS A 190 -20.27 -11.28 6.47
N ASN A 191 -19.98 -10.04 6.07
CA ASN A 191 -19.81 -9.66 4.67
C ASN A 191 -18.34 -9.43 4.27
N ILE A 192 -17.38 -9.55 5.19
CA ILE A 192 -15.97 -9.15 4.97
C ILE A 192 -15.34 -9.82 3.74
N LYS A 193 -15.74 -11.08 3.45
CA LYS A 193 -15.21 -11.85 2.31
C LYS A 193 -15.58 -11.29 0.95
N GLU A 194 -16.64 -10.46 0.87
CA GLU A 194 -17.07 -9.82 -0.37
C GLU A 194 -16.23 -8.59 -0.73
N TYR A 195 -15.54 -8.02 0.26
CA TYR A 195 -14.76 -6.79 0.07
C TYR A 195 -13.29 -7.10 -0.15
N SER A 196 -12.71 -6.45 -1.16
CA SER A 196 -11.28 -6.51 -1.47
C SER A 196 -10.60 -5.14 -1.43
N VAL A 197 -11.39 -4.04 -1.40
CA VAL A 197 -10.86 -2.67 -1.37
C VAL A 197 -11.62 -1.85 -0.33
N PHE A 198 -10.85 -1.20 0.55
CA PHE A 198 -11.35 -0.26 1.57
C PHE A 198 -10.67 1.09 1.34
N ALA A 199 -11.45 2.11 0.96
CA ALA A 199 -10.98 3.44 0.59
C ALA A 199 -11.38 4.51 1.60
N ARG A 200 -10.58 5.56 1.78
CA ARG A 200 -10.82 6.66 2.74
C ARG A 200 -11.08 6.17 4.16
N VAL A 201 -10.31 5.20 4.60
CA VAL A 201 -10.44 4.60 5.93
C VAL A 201 -9.61 5.32 6.98
N THR A 202 -10.12 5.32 8.21
CA THR A 202 -9.43 5.82 9.41
C THR A 202 -8.61 4.70 10.08
N PRO A 203 -7.71 5.01 11.02
CA PRO A 203 -7.00 3.99 11.79
C PRO A 203 -7.92 2.99 12.50
N GLU A 204 -9.05 3.45 13.02
CA GLU A 204 -10.06 2.60 13.67
C GLU A 204 -10.70 1.61 12.71
N HIS A 205 -10.98 2.05 11.48
CA HIS A 205 -11.49 1.16 10.43
C HIS A 205 -10.49 0.03 10.11
N LYS A 206 -9.19 0.32 10.05
CA LYS A 206 -8.15 -0.69 9.80
C LYS A 206 -8.17 -1.79 10.86
N VAL A 207 -8.31 -1.42 12.13
CA VAL A 207 -8.45 -2.38 13.25
C VAL A 207 -9.73 -3.21 13.12
N ARG A 208 -10.87 -2.57 12.77
CA ARG A 208 -12.15 -3.27 12.55
C ARG A 208 -12.05 -4.31 11.43
N ILE A 209 -11.39 -3.97 10.34
CA ILE A 209 -11.17 -4.87 9.19
C ILE A 209 -10.31 -6.07 9.60
N VAL A 210 -9.18 -5.83 10.28
CA VAL A 210 -8.30 -6.89 10.77
C VAL A 210 -9.08 -7.85 11.66
N LYS A 211 -9.81 -7.34 12.66
CA LYS A 211 -10.62 -8.16 13.57
C LYS A 211 -11.72 -8.94 12.86
N ALA A 212 -12.37 -8.34 11.85
CA ALA A 212 -13.39 -9.02 11.07
C ALA A 212 -12.85 -10.24 10.30
N TRP A 213 -11.65 -10.12 9.73
CA TRP A 213 -10.97 -11.24 9.08
C TRP A 213 -10.56 -12.32 10.09
N GLN A 214 -9.98 -11.93 11.23
CA GLN A 214 -9.59 -12.87 12.30
C GLN A 214 -10.78 -13.66 12.85
N ARG A 215 -11.92 -13.00 13.08
CA ARG A 215 -13.13 -13.68 13.54
C ARG A 215 -13.75 -14.61 12.49
N ASN A 216 -13.42 -14.44 11.22
CA ASN A 216 -13.73 -15.38 10.15
C ASN A 216 -12.70 -16.53 10.01
N GLY A 217 -11.79 -16.69 10.98
CA GLY A 217 -10.80 -17.77 11.04
C GLY A 217 -9.56 -17.51 10.17
N ALA A 218 -9.38 -16.31 9.63
CA ALA A 218 -8.20 -15.99 8.84
C ALA A 218 -7.01 -15.60 9.72
N VAL A 219 -5.80 -16.03 9.32
CA VAL A 219 -4.55 -15.47 9.82
C VAL A 219 -4.22 -14.23 9.01
N VAL A 220 -4.20 -13.08 9.67
CA VAL A 220 -4.09 -11.77 9.03
C VAL A 220 -2.68 -11.22 9.15
N ALA A 221 -2.03 -10.95 8.01
CA ALA A 221 -0.85 -10.11 7.93
C ALA A 221 -1.29 -8.68 7.54
N MET A 222 -0.87 -7.69 8.32
CA MET A 222 -1.14 -6.27 8.05
C MET A 222 0.15 -5.54 7.72
N THR A 223 0.14 -4.78 6.63
CA THR A 223 1.28 -3.93 6.26
C THR A 223 0.95 -2.46 6.50
N GLY A 224 1.94 -1.68 6.92
CA GLY A 224 1.78 -0.24 7.13
C GLY A 224 3.10 0.50 7.25
N ASP A 225 3.07 1.81 7.06
CA ASP A 225 4.24 2.68 7.11
C ASP A 225 4.06 3.87 8.09
N GLY A 226 2.82 4.20 8.45
CA GLY A 226 2.49 5.36 9.24
C GLY A 226 2.08 5.10 10.69
N VAL A 227 2.05 6.16 11.47
CA VAL A 227 1.52 6.14 12.85
C VAL A 227 0.06 5.65 12.87
N ASN A 228 -0.69 5.99 11.83
CA ASN A 228 -2.09 5.58 11.66
C ASN A 228 -2.29 4.08 11.45
N ASP A 229 -1.23 3.36 11.07
CA ASP A 229 -1.26 1.91 10.84
C ASP A 229 -0.93 1.13 12.11
N SER A 230 -0.23 1.74 13.05
CA SER A 230 0.31 1.08 14.23
C SER A 230 -0.72 0.30 15.05
N PRO A 231 -1.96 0.82 15.29
CA PRO A 231 -2.98 0.04 15.99
C PRO A 231 -3.40 -1.23 15.21
N ALA A 232 -3.47 -1.16 13.88
CA ALA A 232 -3.82 -2.31 13.05
C ALA A 232 -2.68 -3.32 12.93
N LEU A 233 -1.43 -2.85 12.81
CA LEU A 233 -0.22 -3.69 12.85
C LEU A 233 -0.18 -4.52 14.14
N LYS A 234 -0.38 -3.87 15.30
CA LYS A 234 -0.36 -4.54 16.59
C LYS A 234 -1.52 -5.53 16.81
N ASN A 235 -2.67 -5.31 16.18
CA ASN A 235 -3.84 -6.20 16.30
C ASN A 235 -3.84 -7.32 15.26
N ALA A 236 -3.01 -7.28 14.23
CA ALA A 236 -2.87 -8.37 13.26
C ALA A 236 -2.18 -9.59 13.89
N ASN A 237 -2.27 -10.75 13.23
CA ASN A 237 -1.48 -11.92 13.64
C ASN A 237 0.00 -11.72 13.30
N ILE A 238 0.28 -10.96 12.25
CA ILE A 238 1.63 -10.54 11.85
C ILE A 238 1.55 -9.09 11.39
N GLY A 239 2.12 -8.16 12.14
CA GLY A 239 2.34 -6.78 11.74
C GLY A 239 3.61 -6.64 10.92
N ILE A 240 3.57 -5.95 9.79
CA ILE A 240 4.70 -5.76 8.88
C ILE A 240 4.88 -4.26 8.62
N ALA A 241 5.99 -3.68 9.06
CA ALA A 241 6.30 -2.27 8.82
C ALA A 241 7.29 -2.08 7.67
N MET A 242 7.17 -0.95 6.98
CA MET A 242 8.14 -0.51 6.00
C MET A 242 9.42 -0.02 6.69
N GLY A 243 10.60 -0.44 6.21
CA GLY A 243 11.89 -0.14 6.84
C GLY A 243 12.46 1.21 6.43
N LYS A 244 12.37 1.56 5.13
CA LYS A 244 12.90 2.83 4.60
C LYS A 244 11.94 3.99 4.87
N ASN A 245 10.66 3.83 4.50
CA ASN A 245 9.65 4.89 4.56
C ASN A 245 8.78 4.82 5.81
N GLY A 246 8.88 3.72 6.58
CA GLY A 246 8.08 3.53 7.79
C GLY A 246 8.53 4.41 8.94
N THR A 247 7.55 4.94 9.68
CA THR A 247 7.80 5.69 10.93
C THR A 247 8.29 4.74 12.03
N ASP A 248 9.04 5.27 13.00
CA ASP A 248 9.50 4.48 14.15
C ASP A 248 8.33 3.90 14.96
N VAL A 249 7.20 4.60 15.00
CA VAL A 249 5.98 4.11 15.68
C VAL A 249 5.43 2.86 14.98
N ALA A 250 5.40 2.85 13.63
CA ALA A 250 4.97 1.68 12.87
C ALA A 250 5.96 0.52 13.05
N LYS A 251 7.27 0.79 12.99
CA LYS A 251 8.31 -0.22 13.19
C LYS A 251 8.26 -0.87 14.57
N ASN A 252 8.01 -0.07 15.62
CA ASN A 252 7.89 -0.57 16.99
C ASN A 252 6.59 -1.36 17.23
N ALA A 253 5.57 -1.16 16.41
CA ALA A 253 4.29 -1.88 16.50
C ALA A 253 4.26 -3.17 15.67
N ALA A 254 5.24 -3.41 14.81
CA ALA A 254 5.29 -4.53 13.87
C ALA A 254 6.16 -5.68 14.38
N ASP A 255 5.84 -6.89 13.93
CA ASP A 255 6.62 -8.10 14.17
C ASP A 255 7.77 -8.25 13.16
N ILE A 256 7.60 -7.71 11.95
CA ILE A 256 8.55 -7.79 10.83
C ILE A 256 8.78 -6.40 10.25
N ILE A 257 10.02 -6.10 9.91
CA ILE A 257 10.40 -4.86 9.21
C ILE A 257 10.98 -5.21 7.85
N LEU A 258 10.37 -4.68 6.78
CA LEU A 258 10.82 -4.85 5.40
C LEU A 258 11.91 -3.84 5.06
N THR A 259 13.14 -4.29 4.95
CA THR A 259 14.29 -3.41 4.65
C THR A 259 14.27 -2.81 3.25
N ASP A 260 13.54 -3.40 2.32
CA ASP A 260 13.39 -2.97 0.93
C ASP A 260 12.05 -2.27 0.63
N ASP A 261 11.11 -2.26 1.59
CA ASP A 261 9.76 -1.75 1.47
C ASP A 261 8.97 -2.40 0.30
N ASN A 262 9.24 -3.67 0.00
CA ASN A 262 8.66 -4.33 -1.17
C ASN A 262 7.68 -5.45 -0.77
N PHE A 263 6.46 -5.40 -1.31
CA PHE A 263 5.44 -6.42 -1.10
C PHE A 263 5.87 -7.81 -1.60
N VAL A 264 6.71 -7.88 -2.63
CA VAL A 264 7.25 -9.14 -3.17
C VAL A 264 8.01 -9.93 -2.10
N THR A 265 8.73 -9.23 -1.22
CA THR A 265 9.50 -9.82 -0.12
C THR A 265 8.58 -10.49 0.91
N ILE A 266 7.36 -9.97 1.11
CA ILE A 266 6.35 -10.62 1.98
C ILE A 266 5.94 -11.97 1.38
N VAL A 267 5.72 -12.04 0.08
CA VAL A 267 5.32 -13.27 -0.60
C VAL A 267 6.45 -14.32 -0.53
N GLU A 268 7.70 -13.91 -0.67
CA GLU A 268 8.85 -14.80 -0.48
C GLU A 268 8.97 -15.27 0.98
N ALA A 269 8.72 -14.39 1.96
CA ALA A 269 8.69 -14.76 3.38
C ALA A 269 7.61 -15.82 3.67
N VAL A 270 6.41 -15.68 3.08
CA VAL A 270 5.36 -16.72 3.19
C VAL A 270 5.81 -18.03 2.59
N LYS A 271 6.45 -18.00 1.43
CA LYS A 271 7.00 -19.20 0.78
C LYS A 271 8.04 -19.89 1.66
N GLN A 272 8.97 -19.14 2.23
CA GLN A 272 9.97 -19.67 3.16
C GLN A 272 9.33 -20.22 4.45
N GLY A 273 8.35 -19.53 5.00
CA GLY A 273 7.61 -20.02 6.17
C GLY A 273 6.90 -21.35 5.91
N ARG A 274 6.27 -21.52 4.74
CA ARG A 274 5.68 -22.79 4.33
C ARG A 274 6.73 -23.90 4.19
N ASN A 275 7.89 -23.59 3.61
CA ASN A 275 9.00 -24.53 3.49
C ASN A 275 9.51 -24.98 4.87
N ILE A 276 9.73 -24.04 5.77
CA ILE A 276 10.18 -24.35 7.14
C ILE A 276 9.17 -25.26 7.83
N TYR A 277 7.88 -24.97 7.70
CA TYR A 277 6.82 -25.77 8.30
C TYR A 277 6.78 -27.20 7.72
N ASP A 278 6.91 -27.35 6.41
CA ASP A 278 6.97 -28.66 5.76
C ASP A 278 8.21 -29.45 6.20
N ASN A 279 9.36 -28.79 6.32
CA ASN A 279 10.60 -29.43 6.78
C ASN A 279 10.51 -29.85 8.26
N ILE A 280 9.88 -29.04 9.12
CA ILE A 280 9.59 -29.42 10.50
C ILE A 280 8.71 -30.67 10.53
N LYS A 281 7.65 -30.74 9.73
CA LYS A 281 6.82 -31.94 9.64
C LYS A 281 7.61 -33.17 9.22
N LYS A 282 8.46 -33.03 8.18
CA LYS A 282 9.31 -34.14 7.72
C LYS A 282 10.24 -34.64 8.82
N ALA A 283 10.92 -33.73 9.52
CA ALA A 283 11.81 -34.05 10.62
C ALA A 283 11.07 -34.75 11.79
N VAL A 284 9.90 -34.20 12.18
CA VAL A 284 9.07 -34.82 13.23
C VAL A 284 8.58 -36.19 12.81
N HIS A 285 8.11 -36.35 11.56
CA HIS A 285 7.69 -37.66 11.02
C HIS A 285 8.84 -38.69 11.04
N PHE A 286 10.03 -38.27 10.62
CA PHE A 286 11.23 -39.12 10.65
C PHE A 286 11.54 -39.58 12.08
N LEU A 287 11.69 -38.64 13.03
CA LEU A 287 12.02 -38.94 14.43
C LEU A 287 10.98 -39.82 15.12
N LEU A 288 9.68 -39.59 14.84
CA LEU A 288 8.62 -40.44 15.40
C LEU A 288 8.67 -41.86 14.81
N SER A 289 8.94 -41.99 13.50
CA SER A 289 9.00 -43.27 12.84
C SER A 289 10.15 -44.10 13.30
N THR A 290 11.34 -43.52 13.50
CA THR A 290 12.53 -44.22 14.04
C THR A 290 12.28 -44.67 15.47
N ASN A 291 11.80 -43.82 16.36
CA ASN A 291 11.49 -44.16 17.74
C ASN A 291 10.44 -45.29 17.87
N ILE A 292 9.37 -45.24 17.05
CA ILE A 292 8.37 -46.31 16.99
C ILE A 292 9.03 -47.62 16.51
N GLY A 293 9.90 -47.56 15.50
CA GLY A 293 10.67 -48.71 15.01
C GLY A 293 11.51 -49.33 16.08
N GLU A 294 12.21 -48.56 16.91
CA GLU A 294 12.99 -49.02 18.05
C GLU A 294 12.10 -49.75 19.08
N ILE A 295 10.98 -49.16 19.48
CA ILE A 295 10.02 -49.74 20.40
C ILE A 295 9.51 -51.08 19.88
N VAL A 296 9.09 -51.14 18.61
CA VAL A 296 8.61 -52.37 17.97
C VAL A 296 9.69 -53.42 17.92
N THR A 297 10.92 -53.03 17.58
CA THR A 297 12.08 -53.98 17.54
C THR A 297 12.35 -54.61 18.90
N ILE A 298 12.38 -53.80 19.95
CA ILE A 298 12.57 -54.30 21.31
C ILE A 298 11.42 -55.21 21.73
N PHE A 299 10.17 -54.78 21.49
CA PHE A 299 8.97 -55.51 21.88
C PHE A 299 8.88 -56.90 21.20
N VAL A 300 9.10 -56.93 19.86
CA VAL A 300 9.12 -58.19 19.10
C VAL A 300 10.26 -59.09 19.55
N GLY A 301 11.45 -58.54 19.77
CA GLY A 301 12.59 -59.29 20.30
C GLY A 301 12.30 -59.98 21.62
N LEU A 302 11.64 -59.28 22.56
CA LEU A 302 11.25 -59.83 23.86
C LEU A 302 10.19 -60.96 23.73
N ILE A 303 9.18 -60.78 22.86
CA ILE A 303 8.15 -61.82 22.60
C ILE A 303 8.79 -63.11 22.04
N LEU A 304 9.77 -62.96 21.17
CA LEU A 304 10.48 -64.10 20.58
C LEU A 304 11.49 -64.75 21.53
N GLY A 305 11.60 -64.31 22.79
CA GLY A 305 12.51 -64.80 23.79
C GLY A 305 14.01 -64.51 23.56
N LEU A 306 14.24 -63.49 22.68
CA LEU A 306 15.61 -63.03 22.44
C LEU A 306 16.08 -62.19 23.62
N LYS A 307 17.41 -62.29 23.94
CA LYS A 307 18.00 -61.27 24.82
C LYS A 307 17.79 -59.87 24.27
N SER A 308 17.66 -58.87 25.15
CA SER A 308 17.41 -57.48 24.72
C SER A 308 18.25 -57.14 23.48
N PRO A 309 17.60 -56.88 22.33
CA PRO A 309 18.30 -56.66 21.06
C PRO A 309 19.12 -55.36 21.04
N LEU A 310 18.79 -54.42 21.93
CA LEU A 310 19.49 -53.15 22.07
C LEU A 310 19.71 -52.81 23.53
N LEU A 311 20.92 -52.37 23.87
CA LEU A 311 21.27 -51.86 25.19
C LEU A 311 20.86 -50.38 25.28
N ALA A 312 20.61 -49.88 26.49
CA ALA A 312 20.23 -48.49 26.70
C ALA A 312 21.22 -47.47 26.11
N ILE A 313 22.52 -47.78 26.20
CA ILE A 313 23.57 -46.93 25.62
C ILE A 313 23.52 -46.90 24.08
N GLN A 314 23.10 -48.00 23.45
CA GLN A 314 22.96 -48.09 21.99
C GLN A 314 21.75 -47.30 21.51
N LEU A 315 20.62 -47.38 22.25
CA LEU A 315 19.44 -46.53 21.98
C LEU A 315 19.77 -45.06 22.10
N LEU A 316 20.50 -44.67 23.15
CA LEU A 316 20.94 -43.30 23.33
C LEU A 316 21.82 -42.84 22.15
N TRP A 317 22.73 -43.68 21.67
CA TRP A 317 23.59 -43.39 20.52
C TRP A 317 22.80 -43.23 19.23
N ILE A 318 21.83 -44.10 18.96
CA ILE A 318 20.97 -44.04 17.79
C ILE A 318 20.21 -42.69 17.81
N ASN A 319 19.50 -42.40 18.89
CA ASN A 319 18.70 -41.18 19.00
C ASN A 319 19.54 -39.88 18.92
N LEU A 320 20.73 -39.88 19.54
CA LEU A 320 21.58 -38.69 19.58
C LEU A 320 22.35 -38.45 18.29
N VAL A 321 22.90 -39.49 17.66
CA VAL A 321 23.80 -39.36 16.51
C VAL A 321 23.11 -39.74 15.22
N THR A 322 22.50 -40.92 15.17
CA THR A 322 21.95 -41.49 13.94
C THR A 322 20.67 -40.76 13.48
N ASP A 323 19.83 -40.35 14.42
CA ASP A 323 18.55 -39.69 14.10
C ASP A 323 18.70 -38.18 13.97
N SER A 324 19.62 -37.56 14.74
CA SER A 324 19.77 -36.10 14.70
C SER A 324 20.31 -35.58 13.36
N LEU A 325 21.31 -36.26 12.78
CA LEU A 325 21.92 -35.81 11.52
C LEU A 325 20.94 -35.80 10.33
N PRO A 326 20.17 -36.89 10.07
CA PRO A 326 19.13 -36.82 9.05
C PRO A 326 18.01 -35.82 9.34
N ALA A 327 17.61 -35.63 10.60
CA ALA A 327 16.61 -34.65 11.01
C ALA A 327 17.06 -33.22 10.66
N ILE A 328 18.34 -32.89 10.92
CA ILE A 328 18.93 -31.60 10.51
C ILE A 328 18.95 -31.47 8.98
N ALA A 329 19.33 -32.52 8.26
CA ALA A 329 19.36 -32.51 6.80
C ALA A 329 17.94 -32.25 6.21
N LEU A 330 16.91 -32.90 6.75
CA LEU A 330 15.51 -32.65 6.40
C LEU A 330 15.08 -31.22 6.70
N GLY A 331 15.56 -30.63 7.80
CA GLY A 331 15.31 -29.23 8.16
C GLY A 331 15.88 -28.22 7.17
N LEU A 332 16.89 -28.60 6.40
CA LEU A 332 17.59 -27.75 5.42
C LEU A 332 17.14 -27.99 3.98
N GLU A 333 16.14 -28.82 3.73
CA GLU A 333 15.63 -29.09 2.39
C GLU A 333 15.09 -27.83 1.71
N LYS A 334 15.32 -27.74 0.40
CA LYS A 334 14.81 -26.66 -0.45
C LYS A 334 13.29 -26.75 -0.62
N PRO A 335 12.61 -25.61 -0.83
CA PRO A 335 11.16 -25.60 -1.04
C PRO A 335 10.76 -26.42 -2.26
N GLU A 336 9.66 -27.14 -2.13
CA GLU A 336 9.03 -27.87 -3.24
C GLU A 336 8.46 -26.89 -4.24
N LYS A 337 8.43 -27.28 -5.54
CA LYS A 337 8.02 -26.39 -6.64
C LYS A 337 6.56 -25.93 -6.54
N ASP A 338 5.71 -26.72 -5.89
CA ASP A 338 4.27 -26.47 -5.74
C ASP A 338 3.87 -25.74 -4.45
N ILE A 339 4.85 -25.35 -3.61
CA ILE A 339 4.60 -24.80 -2.26
C ILE A 339 3.68 -23.58 -2.25
N MET A 340 3.72 -22.76 -3.30
CA MET A 340 2.84 -21.59 -3.51
C MET A 340 1.63 -21.90 -4.39
N GLN A 341 1.35 -23.18 -4.69
CA GLN A 341 0.14 -23.63 -5.39
C GLN A 341 -0.85 -24.30 -4.43
N ARG A 342 -0.39 -24.64 -3.22
CA ARG A 342 -1.21 -25.26 -2.17
C ARG A 342 -2.00 -24.15 -1.42
N LYS A 343 -3.24 -24.45 -1.08
CA LYS A 343 -4.03 -23.60 -0.18
C LYS A 343 -3.47 -23.67 1.24
N PRO A 344 -3.71 -22.64 2.08
CA PRO A 344 -3.35 -22.65 3.50
C PRO A 344 -3.99 -23.81 4.26
#